data_f941fc532c37459156de7f688439ec66
#
_entry.id   f941fc532c37459156de7f688439ec66
#
_cell.length_a   1.000
_cell.length_b   1.000
_cell.length_c   1.000
_cell.angle_alpha   90.00
_cell.angle_beta   90.00
_cell.angle_gamma   90.00
#
_symmetry.space_group_name_H-M   'P 1'
#
loop_
_entity.id
_entity.type
_entity.pdbx_description
1 polymer ?
#
loop_
_entity_poly.entity_id
_entity_poly.type
_entity_poly.pdbx_seq_one_letter_code
_entity_poly.pdbx_strand_id
1 'polypeptide(L)'
;MVIVSAQSPQTATNPGAQIACRLLESIDGLSGEVVAEIETVEQPYYLDAQRMTKEQLRQCSRDNITAMLRQLAEGGPLKLGVARATGQVEAEQGVPLDVCLHAYRIAGRVVWARLVEGAGDEWIPDLIGLASQLWEIIDHYSGAMADAYRTTTEELTRRDGDTRRLLLAAVLDGKPDSARVLGSARSLGLPPVGTFLVVFAETPRPGAADEPAAVLKSMLKSKLNAHGVRSLWRVELDGLAGLLVLPSARVESKVVATLSESATNRVGLGPVFTQPDQSHQALAQAKLALRCGPTGTTTVTRYQDVPIPLLLVRQPEGSRTLAEQVLGPILALPARERDNYLDTLAAWYECGGSTTSAATELHYHRNTVHYRLRRIQELTGRSLSAPTDIAQLYVALEALRLNGDQTT
;
A
#
# COMPACT_ATOMS: atom_id res chain seq x y z
N MET A 1 48.04 60.74 -31.54
CA MET A 1 46.60 60.88 -31.30
C MET A 1 45.89 60.16 -32.45
N VAL A 2 45.65 58.85 -32.27
CA VAL A 2 44.99 58.04 -33.29
C VAL A 2 43.62 57.70 -32.71
N ILE A 3 42.60 58.20 -33.34
CA ILE A 3 41.20 57.97 -33.01
C ILE A 3 40.85 56.58 -33.53
N VAL A 4 40.71 55.63 -32.64
CA VAL A 4 40.15 54.33 -32.98
C VAL A 4 38.63 54.44 -32.94
N SER A 5 38.04 54.44 -34.14
CA SER A 5 36.58 54.44 -34.35
C SER A 5 36.02 53.09 -33.80
N ALA A 6 35.18 53.18 -32.80
CA ALA A 6 34.42 52.03 -32.30
C ALA A 6 33.36 51.65 -33.37
N GLN A 7 33.59 50.54 -34.03
CA GLN A 7 32.55 49.88 -34.82
C GLN A 7 31.60 49.19 -33.85
N SER A 8 30.34 49.68 -33.83
CA SER A 8 29.21 48.97 -33.22
C SER A 8 29.08 47.58 -33.84
N PRO A 9 28.85 46.51 -33.10
CA PRO A 9 28.59 45.20 -33.67
C PRO A 9 27.26 45.26 -34.42
N GLN A 10 27.30 45.20 -35.74
CA GLN A 10 26.12 44.89 -36.55
C GLN A 10 25.64 43.51 -36.09
N THR A 11 24.49 43.42 -35.44
CA THR A 11 23.70 42.21 -35.23
C THR A 11 23.31 41.71 -36.61
N ALA A 12 24.09 40.80 -37.16
CA ALA A 12 23.70 40.01 -38.31
C ALA A 12 22.40 39.31 -37.90
N THR A 13 21.29 39.74 -38.43
CA THR A 13 19.97 39.16 -38.15
C THR A 13 19.98 37.74 -38.71
N ASN A 14 20.02 36.75 -37.81
CA ASN A 14 19.99 35.32 -38.18
C ASN A 14 18.74 35.07 -39.05
N PRO A 15 18.87 34.56 -40.27
CA PRO A 15 17.76 34.32 -41.18
C PRO A 15 16.66 33.44 -40.53
N GLY A 16 17.03 32.45 -39.72
CA GLY A 16 16.10 31.62 -38.98
C GLY A 16 15.26 32.42 -37.99
N ALA A 17 15.85 33.43 -37.33
CA ALA A 17 15.13 34.30 -36.42
C ALA A 17 14.03 35.14 -37.13
N GLN A 18 14.30 35.60 -38.34
CA GLN A 18 13.32 36.35 -39.17
C GLN A 18 12.13 35.46 -39.57
N ILE A 19 12.39 34.22 -39.98
CA ILE A 19 11.31 33.27 -40.35
C ILE A 19 10.50 32.92 -39.10
N ALA A 20 11.14 32.64 -37.96
CA ALA A 20 10.47 32.35 -36.72
C ALA A 20 9.56 33.51 -36.26
N CYS A 21 10.00 34.78 -36.39
CA CYS A 21 9.16 35.95 -36.11
C CYS A 21 7.92 36.02 -37.01
N ARG A 22 8.07 35.76 -38.32
CA ARG A 22 6.92 35.73 -39.25
C ARG A 22 5.93 34.61 -38.93
N LEU A 23 6.40 33.44 -38.48
CA LEU A 23 5.53 32.35 -38.07
C LEU A 23 4.80 32.69 -36.75
N LEU A 24 5.41 33.47 -35.88
CA LEU A 24 4.74 33.96 -34.66
C LEU A 24 3.56 34.90 -34.98
N GLU A 25 3.63 35.70 -36.04
CA GLU A 25 2.52 36.53 -36.50
C GLU A 25 1.31 35.71 -36.99
N SER A 26 1.55 34.50 -37.48
CA SER A 26 0.51 33.56 -37.95
C SER A 26 0.30 32.35 -37.03
N ILE A 27 0.60 32.49 -35.73
CA ILE A 27 0.61 31.39 -34.75
C ILE A 27 -0.74 30.64 -34.64
N ASP A 28 -1.86 31.33 -34.80
CA ASP A 28 -3.19 30.73 -34.75
C ASP A 28 -3.43 29.73 -35.90
N GLY A 29 -2.98 30.07 -37.10
CA GLY A 29 -3.02 29.18 -38.26
C GLY A 29 -2.13 27.97 -38.04
N LEU A 30 -0.86 28.19 -37.67
CA LEU A 30 0.13 27.14 -37.44
C LEU A 30 -0.29 26.18 -36.34
N SER A 31 -0.77 26.70 -35.21
CA SER A 31 -1.26 25.85 -34.11
C SER A 31 -2.52 25.05 -34.51
N GLY A 32 -3.40 25.65 -35.35
CA GLY A 32 -4.54 24.96 -35.91
C GLY A 32 -4.16 23.76 -36.81
N GLU A 33 -3.14 23.92 -37.65
CA GLU A 33 -2.60 22.83 -38.48
C GLU A 33 -2.02 21.70 -37.61
N VAL A 34 -1.23 22.03 -36.60
CA VAL A 34 -0.67 21.03 -35.67
C VAL A 34 -1.77 20.26 -34.98
N VAL A 35 -2.81 20.91 -34.47
CA VAL A 35 -3.95 20.27 -33.83
C VAL A 35 -4.68 19.36 -34.83
N ALA A 36 -4.93 19.80 -36.04
CA ALA A 36 -5.60 19.00 -37.06
C ALA A 36 -4.80 17.72 -37.40
N GLU A 37 -3.47 17.84 -37.48
CA GLU A 37 -2.59 16.71 -37.75
C GLU A 37 -2.58 15.73 -36.55
N ILE A 38 -2.52 16.23 -35.29
CA ILE A 38 -2.62 15.43 -34.07
C ILE A 38 -3.97 14.69 -34.04
N GLU A 39 -5.09 15.38 -34.31
CA GLU A 39 -6.41 14.77 -34.35
C GLU A 39 -6.51 13.66 -35.41
N THR A 40 -5.80 13.78 -36.52
CA THR A 40 -5.82 12.77 -37.61
C THR A 40 -5.04 11.52 -37.19
N VAL A 41 -3.92 11.68 -36.55
CA VAL A 41 -2.99 10.57 -36.24
C VAL A 41 -3.37 9.89 -34.92
N GLU A 42 -3.78 10.66 -33.89
CA GLU A 42 -4.05 10.20 -32.52
C GLU A 42 -5.54 10.19 -32.18
N GLN A 43 -6.42 10.08 -33.19
CA GLN A 43 -7.86 10.12 -33.05
C GLN A 43 -8.48 9.29 -31.90
N PRO A 44 -8.01 8.06 -31.58
CA PRO A 44 -8.59 7.26 -30.49
C PRO A 44 -8.39 7.83 -29.10
N TYR A 45 -7.38 8.68 -28.88
CA TYR A 45 -6.95 9.14 -27.58
C TYR A 45 -7.48 10.52 -27.18
N TYR A 46 -7.61 11.45 -28.14
CA TYR A 46 -8.12 12.80 -27.87
C TYR A 46 -9.62 12.93 -27.99
N LEU A 47 -10.30 12.03 -28.71
CA LEU A 47 -11.77 12.03 -28.86
C LEU A 47 -12.52 11.34 -27.74
N ASP A 48 -11.85 10.70 -26.80
CA ASP A 48 -12.49 10.24 -25.57
C ASP A 48 -12.78 11.49 -24.71
N ALA A 49 -13.99 12.04 -24.91
CA ALA A 49 -14.44 13.36 -24.45
C ALA A 49 -14.35 13.62 -22.92
N GLN A 50 -13.79 12.68 -22.17
CA GLN A 50 -13.55 12.77 -20.72
C GLN A 50 -12.13 13.19 -20.35
N ARG A 51 -11.16 13.22 -21.28
CA ARG A 51 -9.75 13.44 -20.94
C ARG A 51 -9.27 14.87 -21.26
N MET A 52 -9.21 15.26 -22.51
CA MET A 52 -8.78 16.60 -22.92
C MET A 52 -9.73 17.19 -23.97
N THR A 53 -10.17 18.44 -23.79
CA THR A 53 -11.00 19.11 -24.77
C THR A 53 -10.15 19.60 -25.94
N LYS A 54 -10.77 19.74 -27.13
CA LYS A 54 -10.10 20.30 -28.32
C LYS A 54 -9.54 21.71 -28.07
N GLU A 55 -10.21 22.51 -27.27
CA GLU A 55 -9.75 23.85 -26.92
C GLU A 55 -8.50 23.82 -26.01
N GLN A 56 -8.46 22.89 -25.05
CA GLN A 56 -7.26 22.67 -24.21
C GLN A 56 -6.06 22.19 -25.06
N LEU A 57 -6.28 21.24 -26.00
CA LEU A 57 -5.22 20.81 -26.90
C LEU A 57 -4.71 21.96 -27.76
N ARG A 58 -5.63 22.79 -28.31
CA ARG A 58 -5.26 23.96 -29.08
C ARG A 58 -4.44 24.96 -28.27
N GLN A 59 -4.83 25.24 -27.05
CA GLN A 59 -4.11 26.17 -26.18
C GLN A 59 -2.72 25.62 -25.83
N CYS A 60 -2.61 24.36 -25.41
CA CYS A 60 -1.31 23.73 -25.13
C CYS A 60 -0.38 23.76 -26.35
N SER A 61 -0.90 23.39 -27.54
CA SER A 61 -0.12 23.41 -28.77
C SER A 61 0.35 24.82 -29.12
N ARG A 62 -0.54 25.82 -29.05
CA ARG A 62 -0.23 27.23 -29.29
C ARG A 62 0.89 27.74 -28.38
N ASP A 63 0.75 27.48 -27.05
CA ASP A 63 1.72 27.97 -26.06
C ASP A 63 3.11 27.34 -26.28
N ASN A 64 3.18 26.03 -26.54
CA ASN A 64 4.43 25.34 -26.82
C ASN A 64 5.07 25.79 -28.11
N ILE A 65 4.32 25.90 -29.23
CA ILE A 65 4.84 26.39 -30.52
C ILE A 65 5.32 27.82 -30.38
N THR A 66 4.56 28.69 -29.71
CA THR A 66 4.97 30.09 -29.44
C THR A 66 6.29 30.13 -28.67
N ALA A 67 6.44 29.31 -27.63
CA ALA A 67 7.66 29.26 -26.84
C ALA A 67 8.86 28.75 -27.64
N MET A 68 8.66 27.70 -28.46
CA MET A 68 9.70 27.16 -29.34
C MET A 68 10.14 28.17 -30.43
N LEU A 69 9.20 28.84 -31.09
CA LEU A 69 9.51 29.85 -32.10
C LEU A 69 10.22 31.08 -31.50
N ARG A 70 9.80 31.54 -30.31
CA ARG A 70 10.52 32.60 -29.59
C ARG A 70 11.94 32.20 -29.23
N GLN A 71 12.14 30.97 -28.81
CA GLN A 71 13.47 30.44 -28.52
C GLN A 71 14.37 30.42 -29.76
N LEU A 72 13.83 30.04 -30.93
CA LEU A 72 14.54 30.13 -32.19
C LEU A 72 14.87 31.57 -32.61
N ALA A 73 13.95 32.50 -32.37
CA ALA A 73 14.11 33.90 -32.72
C ALA A 73 15.09 34.66 -31.83
N GLU A 74 14.96 34.45 -30.52
CA GLU A 74 15.67 35.23 -29.46
C GLU A 74 16.98 34.55 -29.05
N GLY A 75 17.06 33.24 -29.13
CA GLY A 75 18.17 32.46 -28.57
C GLY A 75 18.20 32.49 -27.04
N GLY A 76 19.36 32.24 -26.46
CA GLY A 76 19.58 32.31 -25.01
C GLY A 76 19.16 31.04 -24.26
N PRO A 77 19.03 31.10 -22.92
CA PRO A 77 18.72 29.94 -22.10
C PRO A 77 17.29 29.42 -22.35
N LEU A 78 17.12 28.11 -22.44
CA LEU A 78 15.84 27.45 -22.70
C LEU A 78 14.81 27.73 -21.58
N LYS A 79 13.64 28.22 -21.98
CA LYS A 79 12.51 28.53 -21.07
C LYS A 79 11.52 27.35 -21.08
N LEU A 80 11.77 26.32 -20.25
CA LEU A 80 11.01 25.05 -20.24
C LEU A 80 9.71 25.09 -19.43
N GLY A 81 9.30 26.24 -18.90
CA GLY A 81 8.11 26.37 -18.04
C GLY A 81 6.82 25.93 -18.72
N VAL A 82 6.62 26.30 -19.99
CA VAL A 82 5.44 25.94 -20.78
C VAL A 82 5.36 24.41 -20.98
N ALA A 83 6.47 23.79 -21.36
CA ALA A 83 6.52 22.35 -21.57
C ALA A 83 6.20 21.58 -20.28
N ARG A 84 6.75 22.02 -19.13
CA ARG A 84 6.41 21.42 -17.81
C ARG A 84 4.93 21.58 -17.47
N ALA A 85 4.36 22.76 -17.69
CA ALA A 85 2.93 23.00 -17.45
C ALA A 85 2.05 22.09 -18.32
N THR A 86 2.43 21.88 -19.59
CA THR A 86 1.75 20.95 -20.50
C THR A 86 1.81 19.53 -19.94
N GLY A 87 2.98 19.05 -19.51
CA GLY A 87 3.12 17.71 -18.94
C GLY A 87 2.27 17.50 -17.68
N GLN A 88 2.13 18.53 -16.82
CA GLN A 88 1.23 18.48 -15.66
C GLN A 88 -0.22 18.32 -16.09
N VAL A 89 -0.70 19.18 -17.00
CA VAL A 89 -2.09 19.14 -17.48
C VAL A 89 -2.41 17.79 -18.16
N GLU A 90 -1.53 17.28 -19.01
CA GLU A 90 -1.73 16.02 -19.70
C GLU A 90 -1.76 14.83 -18.74
N ALA A 91 -0.91 14.83 -17.69
CA ALA A 91 -0.94 13.81 -16.64
C ALA A 91 -2.23 13.86 -15.82
N GLU A 92 -2.70 15.06 -15.44
CA GLU A 92 -3.96 15.26 -14.71
C GLU A 92 -5.17 14.80 -15.52
N GLN A 93 -5.15 14.99 -16.82
CA GLN A 93 -6.18 14.55 -17.77
C GLN A 93 -6.06 13.07 -18.14
N GLY A 94 -4.98 12.39 -17.75
CA GLY A 94 -4.75 10.98 -18.01
C GLY A 94 -4.48 10.67 -19.50
N VAL A 95 -3.95 11.63 -20.27
CA VAL A 95 -3.48 11.40 -21.64
C VAL A 95 -2.23 10.52 -21.60
N PRO A 96 -2.12 9.43 -22.38
CA PRO A 96 -0.93 8.57 -22.35
C PRO A 96 0.35 9.32 -22.76
N LEU A 97 1.45 9.06 -22.04
CA LEU A 97 2.73 9.78 -22.26
C LEU A 97 3.29 9.60 -23.68
N ASP A 98 3.13 8.44 -24.29
CA ASP A 98 3.57 8.15 -25.65
C ASP A 98 2.82 9.01 -26.68
N VAL A 99 1.54 9.27 -26.46
CA VAL A 99 0.71 10.19 -27.27
C VAL A 99 1.21 11.62 -27.13
N CYS A 100 1.49 12.08 -25.90
CA CYS A 100 2.05 13.40 -25.66
C CYS A 100 3.39 13.60 -26.37
N LEU A 101 4.29 12.64 -26.27
CA LEU A 101 5.59 12.66 -26.97
C LEU A 101 5.42 12.64 -28.49
N HIS A 102 4.43 11.92 -29.02
CA HIS A 102 4.14 11.90 -30.44
C HIS A 102 3.61 13.27 -30.93
N ALA A 103 2.79 13.93 -30.14
CA ALA A 103 2.32 15.29 -30.43
C ALA A 103 3.47 16.30 -30.60
N TYR A 104 4.52 16.23 -29.77
CA TYR A 104 5.73 17.05 -29.95
C TYR A 104 6.46 16.78 -31.26
N ARG A 105 6.53 15.51 -31.72
CA ARG A 105 7.13 15.15 -32.99
C ARG A 105 6.31 15.66 -34.18
N ILE A 106 4.98 15.57 -34.10
CA ILE A 106 4.06 16.13 -35.09
C ILE A 106 4.23 17.63 -35.16
N ALA A 107 4.21 18.35 -34.03
CA ALA A 107 4.41 19.78 -33.96
C ALA A 107 5.77 20.17 -34.58
N GLY A 108 6.85 19.47 -34.25
CA GLY A 108 8.19 19.71 -34.83
C GLY A 108 8.21 19.56 -36.33
N ARG A 109 7.56 18.51 -36.87
CA ARG A 109 7.48 18.28 -38.32
C ARG A 109 6.71 19.40 -39.04
N VAL A 110 5.55 19.81 -38.53
CA VAL A 110 4.74 20.88 -39.09
C VAL A 110 5.48 22.21 -39.02
N VAL A 111 6.07 22.56 -37.89
CA VAL A 111 6.88 23.78 -37.71
C VAL A 111 8.07 23.78 -38.69
N TRP A 112 8.78 22.66 -38.82
CA TRP A 112 9.88 22.53 -39.73
C TRP A 112 9.45 22.73 -41.19
N ALA A 113 8.35 22.14 -41.63
CA ALA A 113 7.81 22.32 -42.97
C ALA A 113 7.54 23.80 -43.28
N ARG A 114 6.94 24.53 -42.31
CA ARG A 114 6.65 25.96 -42.46
C ARG A 114 7.92 26.85 -42.42
N LEU A 115 8.96 26.44 -41.68
CA LEU A 115 10.26 27.11 -41.71
C LEU A 115 10.92 26.96 -43.10
N VAL A 116 10.88 25.77 -43.71
CA VAL A 116 11.42 25.52 -45.04
C VAL A 116 10.64 26.27 -46.10
N GLU A 117 9.31 26.24 -46.09
CA GLU A 117 8.46 27.01 -47.01
C GLU A 117 8.69 28.53 -46.93
N GLY A 118 8.96 29.03 -45.74
CA GLY A 118 9.26 30.45 -45.49
C GLY A 118 10.67 30.88 -45.88
N ALA A 119 11.57 29.90 -46.16
CA ALA A 119 12.93 30.15 -46.58
C ALA A 119 12.98 30.32 -48.09
N GLY A 120 13.60 31.41 -48.58
CA GLY A 120 13.93 31.54 -50.01
C GLY A 120 15.17 30.71 -50.39
N ASP A 121 15.40 30.50 -51.70
CA ASP A 121 16.53 29.69 -52.19
C ASP A 121 17.90 30.16 -51.67
N GLU A 122 18.04 31.44 -51.35
CA GLU A 122 19.26 32.07 -50.82
C GLU A 122 19.60 31.60 -49.40
N TRP A 123 18.65 31.00 -48.64
CA TRP A 123 18.81 30.61 -47.23
C TRP A 123 18.99 29.13 -47.03
N ILE A 124 19.05 28.33 -48.10
CA ILE A 124 19.24 26.88 -48.03
C ILE A 124 20.44 26.45 -47.16
N PRO A 125 21.64 27.12 -47.23
CA PRO A 125 22.77 26.76 -46.37
C PRO A 125 22.50 26.91 -44.88
N ASP A 126 21.67 27.88 -44.50
CA ASP A 126 21.36 28.18 -43.09
C ASP A 126 20.32 27.23 -42.50
N LEU A 127 19.54 26.52 -43.35
CA LEU A 127 18.49 25.58 -42.90
C LEU A 127 19.06 24.40 -42.11
N ILE A 128 20.28 23.93 -42.39
CA ILE A 128 20.91 22.83 -41.64
C ILE A 128 21.14 23.22 -40.19
N GLY A 129 21.68 24.43 -39.96
CA GLY A 129 21.87 24.96 -38.60
C GLY A 129 20.55 25.19 -37.87
N LEU A 130 19.54 25.69 -38.58
CA LEU A 130 18.20 25.92 -38.05
C LEU A 130 17.50 24.60 -37.67
N ALA A 131 17.65 23.56 -38.50
CA ALA A 131 17.14 22.22 -38.20
C ALA A 131 17.74 21.69 -36.87
N SER A 132 19.08 21.77 -36.75
CA SER A 132 19.75 21.30 -35.52
C SER A 132 19.23 22.04 -34.27
N GLN A 133 19.06 23.35 -34.34
CA GLN A 133 18.51 24.16 -33.23
C GLN A 133 17.06 23.79 -32.94
N LEU A 134 16.21 23.61 -33.94
CA LEU A 134 14.80 23.21 -33.73
C LEU A 134 14.71 21.84 -33.06
N TRP A 135 15.47 20.85 -33.51
CA TRP A 135 15.45 19.51 -32.95
C TRP A 135 16.00 19.49 -31.51
N GLU A 136 17.02 20.29 -31.21
CA GLU A 136 17.53 20.46 -29.84
C GLU A 136 16.45 21.07 -28.92
N ILE A 137 15.72 22.09 -29.37
CA ILE A 137 14.61 22.68 -28.64
C ILE A 137 13.50 21.66 -28.39
N ILE A 138 13.10 20.91 -29.44
CA ILE A 138 12.06 19.87 -29.34
C ILE A 138 12.46 18.79 -28.31
N ASP A 139 13.70 18.33 -28.34
CA ASP A 139 14.22 17.33 -27.43
C ASP A 139 14.16 17.81 -25.97
N HIS A 140 14.63 19.02 -25.70
CA HIS A 140 14.57 19.61 -24.36
C HIS A 140 13.13 19.86 -23.88
N TYR A 141 12.23 20.34 -24.74
CA TYR A 141 10.83 20.60 -24.40
C TYR A 141 10.10 19.28 -24.15
N SER A 142 10.23 18.30 -25.02
CA SER A 142 9.59 16.97 -24.83
C SER A 142 10.15 16.24 -23.61
N GLY A 143 11.45 16.38 -23.33
CA GLY A 143 12.08 15.86 -22.11
C GLY A 143 11.53 16.50 -20.85
N ALA A 144 11.47 17.84 -20.81
CA ALA A 144 10.93 18.58 -19.67
C ALA A 144 9.44 18.32 -19.43
N MET A 145 8.66 18.16 -20.49
CA MET A 145 7.26 17.75 -20.43
C MET A 145 7.14 16.33 -19.83
N ALA A 146 7.92 15.38 -20.34
CA ALA A 146 7.87 13.99 -19.88
C ALA A 146 8.27 13.85 -18.39
N ASP A 147 9.24 14.61 -17.92
CA ASP A 147 9.65 14.62 -16.52
C ASP A 147 8.57 15.20 -15.62
N ALA A 148 7.95 16.31 -16.02
CA ALA A 148 6.83 16.89 -15.29
C ALA A 148 5.61 15.95 -15.28
N TYR A 149 5.32 15.28 -16.40
CA TYR A 149 4.27 14.27 -16.51
C TYR A 149 4.49 13.12 -15.51
N ARG A 150 5.69 12.53 -15.47
CA ARG A 150 6.03 11.43 -14.55
C ARG A 150 5.87 11.86 -13.10
N THR A 151 6.44 13.03 -12.74
CA THR A 151 6.33 13.60 -11.38
C THR A 151 4.86 13.77 -10.97
N THR A 152 4.04 14.35 -11.85
CA THR A 152 2.61 14.56 -11.57
C THR A 152 1.86 13.24 -11.42
N THR A 153 2.14 12.25 -12.27
CA THR A 153 1.54 10.92 -12.18
C THR A 153 1.89 10.21 -10.87
N GLU A 154 3.15 10.32 -10.42
CA GLU A 154 3.60 9.80 -9.13
C GLU A 154 2.89 10.49 -7.96
N GLU A 155 2.72 11.83 -8.01
CA GLU A 155 1.99 12.58 -7.00
C GLU A 155 0.51 12.22 -6.95
N LEU A 156 -0.15 12.07 -8.10
CA LEU A 156 -1.56 11.64 -8.18
C LEU A 156 -1.74 10.25 -7.60
N THR A 157 -0.85 9.32 -7.93
CA THR A 157 -0.85 7.95 -7.39
C THR A 157 -0.65 7.95 -5.88
N ARG A 158 0.26 8.78 -5.37
CA ARG A 158 0.51 8.93 -3.94
C ARG A 158 -0.70 9.51 -3.22
N ARG A 159 -1.32 10.59 -3.75
CA ARG A 159 -2.53 11.21 -3.19
C ARG A 159 -3.70 10.23 -3.13
N ASP A 160 -3.91 9.44 -4.18
CA ASP A 160 -4.93 8.39 -4.19
C ASP A 160 -4.64 7.31 -3.13
N GLY A 161 -3.38 6.90 -3.00
CA GLY A 161 -2.93 6.00 -1.96
C GLY A 161 -3.17 6.53 -0.55
N ASP A 162 -2.85 7.80 -0.28
CA ASP A 162 -3.06 8.44 1.02
C ASP A 162 -4.56 8.59 1.32
N THR A 163 -5.36 8.99 0.33
CA THR A 163 -6.82 9.08 0.46
C THR A 163 -7.40 7.70 0.81
N ARG A 164 -6.98 6.63 0.13
CA ARG A 164 -7.42 5.26 0.44
C ARG A 164 -7.01 4.81 1.83
N ARG A 165 -5.81 5.19 2.30
CA ARG A 165 -5.35 4.90 3.68
C ARG A 165 -6.24 5.59 4.71
N LEU A 166 -6.57 6.87 4.52
CA LEU A 166 -7.46 7.63 5.40
C LEU A 166 -8.88 7.05 5.43
N LEU A 167 -9.42 6.67 4.28
CA LEU A 167 -10.73 6.03 4.19
C LEU A 167 -10.75 4.68 4.90
N LEU A 168 -9.71 3.85 4.72
CA LEU A 168 -9.60 2.56 5.40
C LEU A 168 -9.43 2.73 6.92
N ALA A 169 -8.67 3.73 7.36
CA ALA A 169 -8.57 4.08 8.77
C ALA A 169 -9.93 4.47 9.34
N ALA A 170 -10.71 5.27 8.62
CA ALA A 170 -12.05 5.65 9.05
C ALA A 170 -13.00 4.44 9.19
N VAL A 171 -12.86 3.40 8.36
CA VAL A 171 -13.64 2.16 8.45
C VAL A 171 -13.17 1.27 9.61
N LEU A 172 -11.85 1.12 9.79
CA LEU A 172 -11.29 0.22 10.82
C LEU A 172 -11.31 0.81 12.23
N ASP A 173 -11.25 2.14 12.39
CA ASP A 173 -11.18 2.83 13.69
C ASP A 173 -12.46 3.63 14.00
N GLY A 174 -13.38 3.72 13.05
CA GLY A 174 -14.59 4.52 13.17
C GLY A 174 -15.56 3.97 14.22
N LYS A 175 -16.31 4.87 14.85
CA LYS A 175 -17.42 4.47 15.74
C LYS A 175 -18.52 3.78 14.93
N PRO A 176 -19.20 2.77 15.51
CA PRO A 176 -20.37 2.14 14.89
C PRO A 176 -21.41 3.20 14.47
N ASP A 177 -22.17 2.88 13.43
CA ASP A 177 -23.30 3.69 12.92
C ASP A 177 -22.94 5.12 12.49
N SER A 178 -21.67 5.42 12.27
CA SER A 178 -21.29 6.74 11.81
C SER A 178 -21.47 6.86 10.28
N ALA A 179 -22.16 7.92 9.85
CA ALA A 179 -22.28 8.25 8.42
C ALA A 179 -20.92 8.35 7.73
N ARG A 180 -19.87 8.68 8.48
CA ARG A 180 -18.48 8.72 8.01
C ARG A 180 -17.94 7.34 7.66
N VAL A 181 -18.20 6.32 8.49
CA VAL A 181 -17.77 4.93 8.22
C VAL A 181 -18.42 4.42 6.94
N LEU A 182 -19.75 4.60 6.81
CA LEU A 182 -20.51 4.17 5.64
C LEU A 182 -20.11 4.92 4.37
N GLY A 183 -19.86 6.23 4.47
CA GLY A 183 -19.34 7.04 3.37
C GLY A 183 -17.95 6.58 2.92
N SER A 184 -17.03 6.36 3.87
CA SER A 184 -15.69 5.87 3.58
C SER A 184 -15.69 4.46 2.98
N ALA A 185 -16.54 3.56 3.49
CA ALA A 185 -16.72 2.21 2.95
C ALA A 185 -17.20 2.26 1.49
N ARG A 186 -18.17 3.12 1.19
CA ARG A 186 -18.67 3.33 -0.18
C ARG A 186 -17.57 3.86 -1.11
N SER A 187 -16.81 4.86 -0.68
CA SER A 187 -15.68 5.41 -1.46
C SER A 187 -14.56 4.39 -1.70
N LEU A 188 -14.37 3.43 -0.79
CA LEU A 188 -13.49 2.28 -0.98
C LEU A 188 -14.10 1.21 -1.90
N GLY A 189 -15.32 1.36 -2.36
CA GLY A 189 -16.07 0.39 -3.16
C GLY A 189 -16.41 -0.88 -2.38
N LEU A 190 -16.60 -0.79 -1.06
CA LEU A 190 -17.09 -1.91 -0.26
C LEU A 190 -18.61 -2.03 -0.41
N PRO A 191 -19.15 -3.26 -0.52
CA PRO A 191 -20.58 -3.45 -0.55
C PRO A 191 -21.21 -3.03 0.79
N PRO A 192 -22.45 -2.48 0.80
CA PRO A 192 -23.12 -2.08 2.04
C PRO A 192 -23.47 -3.28 2.93
N VAL A 193 -23.67 -4.45 2.33
CA VAL A 193 -23.88 -5.75 2.99
C VAL A 193 -23.07 -6.79 2.24
N GLY A 194 -22.33 -7.62 2.96
CA GLY A 194 -21.46 -8.65 2.38
C GLY A 194 -20.94 -9.60 3.44
N THR A 195 -19.98 -10.41 3.07
CA THR A 195 -19.25 -11.27 4.01
C THR A 195 -17.86 -10.65 4.23
N PHE A 196 -17.61 -10.15 5.42
CA PHE A 196 -16.37 -9.48 5.77
C PHE A 196 -15.60 -10.27 6.85
N LEU A 197 -14.28 -10.12 6.83
CA LEU A 197 -13.38 -10.67 7.84
C LEU A 197 -12.26 -9.66 8.10
N VAL A 198 -11.90 -9.46 9.36
CA VAL A 198 -10.71 -8.67 9.71
C VAL A 198 -9.60 -9.60 10.20
N VAL A 199 -8.41 -9.35 9.70
CA VAL A 199 -7.17 -10.03 10.02
C VAL A 199 -6.20 -9.03 10.63
N PHE A 200 -5.47 -9.44 11.67
CA PHE A 200 -4.34 -8.69 12.18
C PHE A 200 -3.11 -9.61 12.24
N ALA A 201 -2.10 -9.30 11.44
CA ALA A 201 -0.85 -10.05 11.38
C ALA A 201 0.26 -9.26 12.09
N GLU A 202 0.93 -9.88 13.03
CA GLU A 202 2.08 -9.30 13.72
C GLU A 202 3.26 -9.16 12.76
N THR A 203 3.93 -8.01 12.81
CA THR A 203 5.17 -7.77 12.05
C THR A 203 6.33 -7.52 13.03
N PRO A 204 7.57 -7.85 12.66
CA PRO A 204 8.73 -7.49 13.47
C PRO A 204 8.74 -5.98 13.76
N ARG A 205 9.14 -5.59 14.98
CA ARG A 205 9.19 -4.17 15.38
C ARG A 205 10.02 -3.34 14.39
N PRO A 206 9.60 -2.08 14.10
CA PRO A 206 10.34 -1.20 13.19
C PRO A 206 11.73 -0.89 13.76
N GLY A 207 12.71 -1.29 13.06
CA GLY A 207 14.15 -1.08 13.33
C GLY A 207 14.96 -1.63 12.17
N ALA A 208 14.36 -2.48 11.38
CA ALA A 208 14.83 -2.96 10.11
C ALA A 208 13.75 -2.66 9.08
N ALA A 209 13.90 -1.60 8.31
CA ALA A 209 13.17 -1.21 7.09
C ALA A 209 11.65 -1.52 7.03
N ASP A 210 10.84 -0.59 6.55
CA ASP A 210 9.40 -0.76 6.20
C ASP A 210 9.14 -1.90 5.18
N GLU A 211 10.18 -2.54 4.70
CA GLU A 211 10.20 -3.56 3.66
C GLU A 211 9.45 -4.85 4.03
N PRO A 212 9.55 -5.43 5.25
CA PRO A 212 8.87 -6.69 5.57
C PRO A 212 7.34 -6.59 5.54
N ALA A 213 6.77 -5.49 6.04
CA ALA A 213 5.30 -5.28 6.06
C ALA A 213 4.75 -5.05 4.65
N ALA A 214 5.47 -4.32 3.78
CA ALA A 214 5.08 -4.07 2.40
C ALA A 214 5.12 -5.35 1.55
N VAL A 215 6.15 -6.17 1.72
CA VAL A 215 6.31 -7.47 1.06
C VAL A 215 5.20 -8.43 1.50
N LEU A 216 4.97 -8.57 2.81
CA LEU A 216 3.90 -9.41 3.36
C LEU A 216 2.53 -8.98 2.83
N LYS A 217 2.24 -7.67 2.85
CA LYS A 217 1.02 -7.08 2.29
C LYS A 217 0.82 -7.45 0.81
N SER A 218 1.86 -7.31 -0.01
CA SER A 218 1.79 -7.60 -1.45
C SER A 218 1.54 -9.08 -1.70
N MET A 219 2.26 -9.95 -0.99
CA MET A 219 2.13 -11.40 -1.07
C MET A 219 0.74 -11.87 -0.64
N LEU A 220 0.24 -11.42 0.52
CA LEU A 220 -1.10 -11.76 1.01
C LEU A 220 -2.18 -11.29 0.06
N LYS A 221 -2.08 -10.04 -0.45
CA LYS A 221 -3.01 -9.50 -1.43
C LYS A 221 -3.09 -10.36 -2.68
N SER A 222 -1.95 -10.78 -3.23
CA SER A 222 -1.89 -11.63 -4.43
C SER A 222 -2.53 -13.01 -4.19
N LYS A 223 -2.13 -13.70 -3.11
CA LYS A 223 -2.64 -15.05 -2.78
C LYS A 223 -4.14 -15.04 -2.48
N LEU A 224 -4.62 -14.06 -1.72
CA LEU A 224 -6.05 -13.92 -1.41
C LEU A 224 -6.89 -13.61 -2.64
N ASN A 225 -6.36 -12.77 -3.54
CA ASN A 225 -7.04 -12.45 -4.80
C ASN A 225 -7.22 -13.69 -5.70
N ALA A 226 -6.28 -14.64 -5.68
CA ALA A 226 -6.41 -15.93 -6.39
C ALA A 226 -7.61 -16.77 -5.91
N HIS A 227 -8.09 -16.53 -4.69
CA HIS A 227 -9.31 -17.13 -4.12
C HIS A 227 -10.56 -16.25 -4.27
N GLY A 228 -10.48 -15.16 -5.06
CA GLY A 228 -11.56 -14.19 -5.22
C GLY A 228 -11.81 -13.32 -3.98
N VAL A 229 -10.86 -13.28 -3.05
CA VAL A 229 -10.95 -12.47 -1.83
C VAL A 229 -10.32 -11.10 -2.09
N ARG A 230 -11.15 -10.07 -2.11
CA ARG A 230 -10.68 -8.68 -2.16
C ARG A 230 -10.20 -8.27 -0.78
N SER A 231 -9.00 -7.69 -0.68
CA SER A 231 -8.40 -7.29 0.59
C SER A 231 -7.88 -5.85 0.56
N LEU A 232 -8.09 -5.14 1.66
CA LEU A 232 -7.59 -3.80 1.92
C LEU A 232 -6.69 -3.87 3.16
N TRP A 233 -5.50 -3.28 3.10
CA TRP A 233 -4.48 -3.45 4.12
C TRP A 233 -3.95 -2.12 4.63
N ARG A 234 -3.79 -2.01 5.95
CA ARG A 234 -3.18 -0.88 6.65
C ARG A 234 -2.00 -1.38 7.49
N VAL A 235 -0.85 -0.74 7.34
CA VAL A 235 0.32 -0.96 8.20
C VAL A 235 0.10 -0.19 9.50
N GLU A 236 0.33 -0.85 10.64
CA GLU A 236 0.34 -0.28 11.99
C GLU A 236 1.71 -0.47 12.62
N LEU A 237 1.96 0.14 13.78
CA LEU A 237 3.25 0.05 14.46
C LEU A 237 3.61 -1.38 14.88
N ASP A 238 2.62 -2.18 15.21
CA ASP A 238 2.73 -3.53 15.75
C ASP A 238 2.29 -4.61 14.77
N GLY A 239 1.86 -4.23 13.56
CA GLY A 239 1.38 -5.22 12.60
C GLY A 239 0.72 -4.69 11.35
N LEU A 240 0.06 -5.59 10.67
CA LEU A 240 -0.67 -5.37 9.43
C LEU A 240 -2.15 -5.70 9.63
N ALA A 241 -3.01 -4.68 9.60
CA ALA A 241 -4.46 -4.85 9.66
C ALA A 241 -5.03 -5.03 8.24
N GLY A 242 -5.82 -6.09 8.03
CA GLY A 242 -6.47 -6.40 6.77
C GLY A 242 -7.98 -6.48 6.91
N LEU A 243 -8.71 -5.75 6.06
CA LEU A 243 -10.15 -5.90 5.85
C LEU A 243 -10.38 -6.70 4.58
N LEU A 244 -10.97 -7.87 4.70
CA LEU A 244 -11.22 -8.82 3.62
C LEU A 244 -12.71 -8.85 3.27
N VAL A 245 -13.00 -8.86 1.98
CA VAL A 245 -14.36 -9.10 1.44
C VAL A 245 -14.36 -10.50 0.84
N LEU A 246 -15.11 -11.39 1.45
CA LEU A 246 -15.19 -12.80 1.05
C LEU A 246 -16.34 -13.00 0.05
N PRO A 247 -16.17 -13.80 -1.00
CA PRO A 247 -17.27 -14.19 -1.89
C PRO A 247 -18.39 -14.95 -1.16
N SER A 248 -18.03 -15.71 -0.13
CA SER A 248 -18.95 -16.41 0.78
C SER A 248 -18.24 -16.80 2.07
N ALA A 249 -18.97 -17.09 3.13
CA ALA A 249 -18.42 -17.56 4.40
C ALA A 249 -17.60 -18.88 4.26
N ARG A 250 -17.87 -19.71 3.26
CA ARG A 250 -17.14 -20.95 2.99
C ARG A 250 -15.68 -20.74 2.61
N VAL A 251 -15.32 -19.55 2.13
CA VAL A 251 -13.95 -19.20 1.74
C VAL A 251 -13.06 -18.92 2.95
N GLU A 252 -13.64 -18.72 4.13
CA GLU A 252 -12.88 -18.44 5.37
C GLU A 252 -11.79 -19.50 5.65
N SER A 253 -12.10 -20.79 5.48
CA SER A 253 -11.11 -21.87 5.67
C SER A 253 -9.91 -21.76 4.72
N LYS A 254 -10.13 -21.33 3.48
CA LYS A 254 -9.05 -21.07 2.52
C LYS A 254 -8.22 -19.85 2.90
N VAL A 255 -8.86 -18.81 3.44
CA VAL A 255 -8.15 -17.63 3.98
C VAL A 255 -7.25 -18.06 5.14
N VAL A 256 -7.76 -18.87 6.09
CA VAL A 256 -6.98 -19.40 7.22
C VAL A 256 -5.78 -20.19 6.72
N ALA A 257 -5.96 -21.11 5.78
CA ALA A 257 -4.87 -21.88 5.19
C ALA A 257 -3.81 -20.98 4.53
N THR A 258 -4.25 -20.02 3.70
CA THR A 258 -3.36 -19.05 3.04
C THR A 258 -2.55 -18.24 4.05
N LEU A 259 -3.17 -17.81 5.14
CA LEU A 259 -2.51 -17.06 6.21
C LEU A 259 -1.51 -17.95 6.95
N SER A 260 -1.87 -19.18 7.29
CA SER A 260 -0.98 -20.14 7.97
C SER A 260 0.27 -20.48 7.13
N GLU A 261 0.14 -20.57 5.81
CA GLU A 261 1.26 -20.82 4.90
C GLU A 261 2.15 -19.59 4.67
N SER A 262 1.62 -18.39 4.90
CA SER A 262 2.26 -17.14 4.48
C SER A 262 2.74 -16.28 5.64
N ALA A 263 2.20 -16.48 6.83
CA ALA A 263 2.57 -15.74 8.01
C ALA A 263 3.97 -16.16 8.49
N THR A 264 4.75 -15.19 8.94
CA THR A 264 6.04 -15.40 9.60
C THR A 264 5.95 -15.26 11.12
N ASN A 265 4.84 -14.69 11.60
CA ASN A 265 4.54 -14.43 13.00
C ASN A 265 3.07 -14.75 13.30
N ARG A 266 2.61 -14.39 14.50
CA ARG A 266 1.22 -14.61 14.92
C ARG A 266 0.24 -13.84 14.05
N VAL A 267 -0.91 -14.45 13.80
CA VAL A 267 -2.04 -13.82 13.10
C VAL A 267 -3.31 -14.03 13.91
N GLY A 268 -4.03 -12.95 14.17
CA GLY A 268 -5.36 -12.99 14.77
C GLY A 268 -6.45 -12.74 13.73
N LEU A 269 -7.54 -13.51 13.81
CA LEU A 269 -8.72 -13.32 13.00
C LEU A 269 -9.91 -12.95 13.89
N GLY A 270 -10.63 -11.88 13.49
CA GLY A 270 -11.93 -11.56 14.04
C GLY A 270 -13.00 -12.53 13.54
N PRO A 271 -14.23 -12.47 14.06
CA PRO A 271 -15.35 -13.22 13.51
C PRO A 271 -15.75 -12.65 12.14
N VAL A 272 -16.43 -13.47 11.34
CA VAL A 272 -17.09 -13.01 10.10
C VAL A 272 -18.25 -12.10 10.47
N PHE A 273 -18.42 -11.00 9.71
CA PHE A 273 -19.49 -10.01 9.90
C PHE A 273 -20.07 -9.57 8.55
N THR A 274 -21.18 -8.80 8.59
CA THR A 274 -21.98 -8.53 7.39
C THR A 274 -22.02 -7.08 6.95
N GLN A 275 -21.67 -6.14 7.82
CA GLN A 275 -21.76 -4.70 7.53
C GLN A 275 -20.43 -4.01 7.82
N PRO A 276 -19.94 -3.08 6.97
CA PRO A 276 -18.64 -2.42 7.12
C PRO A 276 -18.46 -1.66 8.44
N ASP A 277 -19.53 -1.19 9.08
CA ASP A 277 -19.49 -0.48 10.37
C ASP A 277 -19.07 -1.37 11.56
N GLN A 278 -19.14 -2.70 11.39
CA GLN A 278 -18.65 -3.67 12.38
C GLN A 278 -17.14 -3.88 12.33
N SER A 279 -16.44 -3.29 11.35
CA SER A 279 -15.00 -3.52 11.10
C SER A 279 -14.13 -3.14 12.30
N HIS A 280 -14.46 -2.06 13.02
CA HIS A 280 -13.70 -1.61 14.19
C HIS A 280 -13.75 -2.64 15.35
N GLN A 281 -14.92 -3.25 15.57
CA GLN A 281 -15.09 -4.30 16.58
C GLN A 281 -14.35 -5.56 16.14
N ALA A 282 -14.48 -5.95 14.86
CA ALA A 282 -13.78 -7.10 14.31
C ALA A 282 -12.26 -6.95 14.39
N LEU A 283 -11.71 -5.73 14.17
CA LEU A 283 -10.30 -5.45 14.35
C LEU A 283 -9.85 -5.61 15.81
N ALA A 284 -10.62 -5.05 16.76
CA ALA A 284 -10.33 -5.23 18.17
C ALA A 284 -10.34 -6.72 18.58
N GLN A 285 -11.27 -7.49 18.03
CA GLN A 285 -11.37 -8.93 18.25
C GLN A 285 -10.22 -9.70 17.61
N ALA A 286 -9.79 -9.33 16.40
CA ALA A 286 -8.61 -9.92 15.74
C ALA A 286 -7.32 -9.67 16.56
N LYS A 287 -7.13 -8.44 17.08
CA LYS A 287 -5.99 -8.11 17.95
C LYS A 287 -6.02 -8.90 19.27
N LEU A 288 -7.19 -9.11 19.86
CA LEU A 288 -7.34 -9.96 21.03
C LEU A 288 -7.02 -11.42 20.71
N ALA A 289 -7.52 -11.95 19.60
CA ALA A 289 -7.22 -13.32 19.16
C ALA A 289 -5.71 -13.53 18.96
N LEU A 290 -5.02 -12.57 18.34
CA LEU A 290 -3.56 -12.61 18.19
C LEU A 290 -2.85 -12.73 19.53
N ARG A 291 -3.28 -11.99 20.54
CA ARG A 291 -2.70 -12.04 21.90
C ARG A 291 -2.93 -13.37 22.62
N CYS A 292 -3.92 -14.15 22.20
CA CYS A 292 -4.18 -15.49 22.71
C CYS A 292 -3.26 -16.57 22.12
N GLY A 293 -2.63 -16.31 20.97
CA GLY A 293 -1.66 -17.22 20.36
C GLY A 293 -0.30 -17.19 21.07
N PRO A 294 0.45 -18.31 21.08
CA PRO A 294 1.77 -18.40 21.69
C PRO A 294 2.76 -17.48 20.97
N THR A 295 3.63 -16.79 21.74
CA THR A 295 4.67 -15.90 21.20
C THR A 295 5.78 -16.70 20.52
N GLY A 296 6.41 -16.09 19.49
CA GLY A 296 7.51 -16.72 18.76
C GLY A 296 7.09 -17.88 17.86
N THR A 297 5.81 -18.07 17.62
CA THR A 297 5.29 -19.11 16.74
C THR A 297 4.53 -18.51 15.57
N THR A 298 4.48 -19.26 14.46
CA THR A 298 3.65 -18.90 13.30
C THR A 298 2.27 -19.55 13.47
N THR A 299 1.38 -18.87 14.17
CA THR A 299 0.05 -19.38 14.45
C THR A 299 -1.04 -18.44 13.97
N VAL A 300 -2.12 -19.00 13.44
CA VAL A 300 -3.35 -18.29 13.08
C VAL A 300 -4.41 -18.59 14.14
N THR A 301 -4.75 -17.60 14.94
CA THR A 301 -5.72 -17.74 16.03
C THR A 301 -7.03 -17.05 15.64
N ARG A 302 -8.13 -17.81 15.66
CA ARG A 302 -9.48 -17.29 15.39
C ARG A 302 -10.14 -16.90 16.71
N TYR A 303 -10.78 -15.74 16.74
CA TYR A 303 -11.44 -15.20 17.94
C TYR A 303 -12.43 -16.20 18.57
N GLN A 304 -13.23 -16.88 17.75
CA GLN A 304 -14.23 -17.84 18.24
C GLN A 304 -13.67 -19.12 18.85
N ASP A 305 -12.42 -19.48 18.54
CA ASP A 305 -11.82 -20.76 18.93
C ASP A 305 -11.13 -20.68 20.31
N VAL A 306 -10.97 -19.49 20.88
CA VAL A 306 -10.20 -19.25 22.11
C VAL A 306 -11.01 -18.50 23.22
N PRO A 307 -12.21 -18.97 23.59
CA PRO A 307 -13.09 -18.24 24.51
C PRO A 307 -12.48 -18.01 25.89
N ILE A 308 -11.79 -18.99 26.47
CA ILE A 308 -11.14 -18.88 27.79
C ILE A 308 -9.92 -17.96 27.74
N PRO A 309 -8.94 -18.15 26.84
CA PRO A 309 -7.85 -17.20 26.67
C PRO A 309 -8.29 -15.75 26.46
N LEU A 310 -9.40 -15.51 25.74
CA LEU A 310 -9.95 -14.16 25.54
C LEU A 310 -10.40 -13.48 26.84
N LEU A 311 -10.99 -14.22 27.76
CA LEU A 311 -11.36 -13.68 29.07
C LEU A 311 -10.12 -13.27 29.87
N LEU A 312 -9.09 -14.12 29.84
CA LEU A 312 -7.83 -13.91 30.56
C LEU A 312 -7.03 -12.72 30.02
N VAL A 313 -6.91 -12.60 28.70
CA VAL A 313 -6.20 -11.49 28.03
C VAL A 313 -6.87 -10.13 28.29
N ARG A 314 -8.21 -10.12 28.50
CA ARG A 314 -8.95 -8.89 28.82
C ARG A 314 -8.76 -8.42 30.27
N GLN A 315 -8.39 -9.34 31.18
CA GLN A 315 -8.24 -9.10 32.62
C GLN A 315 -6.86 -9.57 33.11
N PRO A 316 -5.75 -8.94 32.65
CA PRO A 316 -4.40 -9.45 32.89
C PRO A 316 -4.03 -9.51 34.39
N GLU A 317 -4.46 -8.54 35.20
CA GLU A 317 -4.21 -8.54 36.65
C GLU A 317 -4.98 -9.67 37.35
N GLY A 318 -6.27 -9.82 37.04
CA GLY A 318 -7.09 -10.90 37.55
C GLY A 318 -6.56 -12.27 37.13
N SER A 319 -6.07 -12.41 35.90
CA SER A 319 -5.45 -13.63 35.38
C SER A 319 -4.18 -13.99 36.15
N ARG A 320 -3.33 -13.01 36.45
CA ARG A 320 -2.11 -13.20 37.24
C ARG A 320 -2.44 -13.65 38.66
N THR A 321 -3.36 -12.95 39.32
CA THR A 321 -3.82 -13.30 40.65
C THR A 321 -4.38 -14.71 40.69
N LEU A 322 -5.19 -15.11 39.70
CA LEU A 322 -5.74 -16.46 39.61
C LEU A 322 -4.62 -17.53 39.45
N ALA A 323 -3.64 -17.28 38.60
CA ALA A 323 -2.51 -18.20 38.41
C ALA A 323 -1.71 -18.36 39.74
N GLU A 324 -1.45 -17.28 40.45
CA GLU A 324 -0.76 -17.29 41.75
C GLU A 324 -1.56 -18.02 42.83
N GLN A 325 -2.87 -17.80 42.92
CA GLN A 325 -3.72 -18.48 43.90
C GLN A 325 -3.84 -19.97 43.66
N VAL A 326 -3.87 -20.40 42.41
CA VAL A 326 -4.09 -21.81 42.05
C VAL A 326 -2.77 -22.58 41.93
N LEU A 327 -1.78 -22.02 41.28
CA LEU A 327 -0.50 -22.68 40.96
C LEU A 327 0.65 -22.17 41.83
N GLY A 328 0.43 -21.21 42.76
CA GLY A 328 1.45 -20.61 43.62
C GLY A 328 2.40 -21.61 44.27
N PRO A 329 1.90 -22.70 44.89
CA PRO A 329 2.79 -23.73 45.45
C PRO A 329 3.71 -24.40 44.45
N ILE A 330 3.31 -24.55 43.17
CA ILE A 330 4.15 -25.05 42.11
C ILE A 330 5.13 -23.98 41.64
N LEU A 331 4.67 -22.73 41.51
CA LEU A 331 5.48 -21.58 41.10
C LEU A 331 6.63 -21.27 42.07
N ALA A 332 6.50 -21.61 43.34
CA ALA A 332 7.51 -21.46 44.40
C ALA A 332 8.62 -22.52 44.33
N LEU A 333 8.48 -23.55 43.51
CA LEU A 333 9.48 -24.59 43.36
C LEU A 333 10.70 -24.13 42.55
N PRO A 334 11.86 -24.81 42.65
CA PRO A 334 12.99 -24.57 41.78
C PRO A 334 12.59 -24.72 40.29
N ALA A 335 13.15 -23.86 39.42
CA ALA A 335 12.72 -23.74 38.02
C ALA A 335 12.56 -25.07 37.31
N ARG A 336 13.54 -25.97 37.38
CA ARG A 336 13.50 -27.29 36.73
C ARG A 336 12.33 -28.17 37.21
N GLU A 337 12.02 -28.10 38.48
CA GLU A 337 10.92 -28.90 39.07
C GLU A 337 9.57 -28.30 38.71
N ARG A 338 9.45 -26.99 38.84
CA ARG A 338 8.28 -26.21 38.42
C ARG A 338 7.92 -26.49 36.97
N ASP A 339 8.87 -26.34 36.05
CA ASP A 339 8.65 -26.48 34.63
C ASP A 339 8.22 -27.94 34.29
N ASN A 340 8.84 -28.94 34.92
CA ASN A 340 8.41 -30.34 34.77
C ASN A 340 6.96 -30.58 35.18
N TYR A 341 6.47 -29.94 36.25
CA TYR A 341 5.06 -30.11 36.65
C TYR A 341 4.11 -29.36 35.74
N LEU A 342 4.46 -28.13 35.31
CA LEU A 342 3.65 -27.35 34.39
C LEU A 342 3.53 -28.04 33.02
N ASP A 343 4.64 -28.55 32.47
CA ASP A 343 4.67 -29.31 31.20
C ASP A 343 3.82 -30.60 31.33
N THR A 344 3.93 -31.29 32.47
CA THR A 344 3.13 -32.50 32.68
C THR A 344 1.65 -32.21 32.76
N LEU A 345 1.24 -31.09 33.39
CA LEU A 345 -0.15 -30.66 33.50
C LEU A 345 -0.68 -30.22 32.12
N ALA A 346 0.12 -29.48 31.35
CA ALA A 346 -0.23 -29.04 30.00
C ALA A 346 -0.47 -30.24 29.08
N ALA A 347 0.49 -31.16 28.99
CA ALA A 347 0.36 -32.36 28.18
C ALA A 347 -0.83 -33.23 28.59
N TRP A 348 -1.14 -33.28 29.89
CA TRP A 348 -2.32 -34.02 30.37
C TRP A 348 -3.63 -33.40 29.85
N TYR A 349 -3.75 -32.06 29.82
CA TYR A 349 -4.92 -31.40 29.25
C TYR A 349 -4.99 -31.57 27.72
N GLU A 350 -3.87 -31.41 27.01
CA GLU A 350 -3.80 -31.60 25.56
C GLU A 350 -4.17 -33.02 25.12
N CYS A 351 -3.83 -34.01 25.96
CA CYS A 351 -4.19 -35.41 25.76
C CYS A 351 -5.57 -35.77 26.33
N GLY A 352 -6.47 -34.83 26.59
CA GLY A 352 -7.84 -35.06 27.07
C GLY A 352 -7.92 -35.77 28.41
N GLY A 353 -6.94 -35.55 29.31
CA GLY A 353 -6.89 -36.17 30.63
C GLY A 353 -6.30 -37.58 30.67
N SER A 354 -5.72 -38.07 29.55
CA SER A 354 -5.10 -39.40 29.44
C SER A 354 -3.65 -39.40 29.93
N THR A 355 -3.40 -39.98 31.08
CA THR A 355 -2.02 -40.14 31.61
C THR A 355 -1.13 -40.95 30.69
N THR A 356 -1.67 -41.96 29.98
CA THR A 356 -0.90 -42.77 29.04
C THR A 356 -0.51 -41.97 27.81
N SER A 357 -1.41 -41.23 27.21
CA SER A 357 -1.14 -40.37 26.05
C SER A 357 -0.16 -39.26 26.39
N ALA A 358 -0.34 -38.59 27.56
CA ALA A 358 0.59 -37.58 28.04
C ALA A 358 2.02 -38.11 28.28
N ALA A 359 2.13 -39.37 28.75
CA ALA A 359 3.41 -40.02 28.93
C ALA A 359 4.13 -40.29 27.59
N THR A 360 3.37 -40.66 26.56
CA THR A 360 3.90 -40.84 25.19
C THR A 360 4.37 -39.49 24.62
N GLU A 361 3.57 -38.45 24.75
CA GLU A 361 3.87 -37.10 24.24
C GLU A 361 5.15 -36.54 24.90
N LEU A 362 5.27 -36.68 26.22
CA LEU A 362 6.41 -36.21 26.99
C LEU A 362 7.65 -37.14 26.93
N HIS A 363 7.57 -38.25 26.24
CA HIS A 363 8.60 -39.27 26.23
C HIS A 363 9.01 -39.80 27.63
N TYR A 364 8.04 -39.90 28.56
CA TYR A 364 8.27 -40.40 29.91
C TYR A 364 7.52 -41.73 30.12
N HIS A 365 7.98 -42.47 31.16
CA HIS A 365 7.23 -43.66 31.61
C HIS A 365 5.91 -43.21 32.27
N ARG A 366 4.83 -43.97 32.07
CA ARG A 366 3.49 -43.68 32.63
C ARG A 366 3.53 -43.46 34.14
N ASN A 367 4.33 -44.20 34.89
CA ASN A 367 4.45 -44.04 36.34
C ASN A 367 5.04 -42.65 36.73
N THR A 368 5.95 -42.08 35.94
CA THR A 368 6.53 -40.79 36.16
C THR A 368 5.45 -39.71 36.02
N VAL A 369 4.65 -39.77 34.96
CA VAL A 369 3.53 -38.81 34.73
C VAL A 369 2.48 -38.97 35.82
N HIS A 370 2.13 -40.19 36.19
CA HIS A 370 1.18 -40.44 37.29
C HIS A 370 1.69 -39.84 38.61
N TYR A 371 2.97 -40.06 38.95
CA TYR A 371 3.59 -39.50 40.16
C TYR A 371 3.54 -37.97 40.15
N ARG A 372 3.89 -37.33 39.01
CA ARG A 372 3.86 -35.88 38.88
C ARG A 372 2.47 -35.30 39.01
N LEU A 373 1.47 -35.91 38.38
CA LEU A 373 0.05 -35.48 38.50
C LEU A 373 -0.46 -35.58 39.95
N ARG A 374 -0.10 -36.67 40.65
CA ARG A 374 -0.42 -36.81 42.09
C ARG A 374 0.26 -35.72 42.92
N ARG A 375 1.52 -35.41 42.64
CA ARG A 375 2.25 -34.34 43.32
C ARG A 375 1.67 -32.95 43.07
N ILE A 376 1.17 -32.69 41.88
CA ILE A 376 0.41 -31.47 41.55
C ILE A 376 -0.83 -31.36 42.39
N GLN A 377 -1.61 -32.44 42.58
CA GLN A 377 -2.79 -32.46 43.46
C GLN A 377 -2.41 -32.18 44.90
N GLU A 378 -1.36 -32.79 45.40
CA GLU A 378 -0.88 -32.57 46.78
C GLU A 378 -0.43 -31.14 47.00
N LEU A 379 0.30 -30.53 46.07
CA LEU A 379 0.80 -29.15 46.17
C LEU A 379 -0.34 -28.13 46.08
N THR A 380 -1.25 -28.29 45.12
CA THR A 380 -2.31 -27.32 44.86
C THR A 380 -3.57 -27.52 45.70
N GLY A 381 -3.71 -28.69 46.38
CA GLY A 381 -4.90 -29.08 47.06
C GLY A 381 -6.13 -29.32 46.17
N ARG A 382 -5.90 -29.51 44.86
CA ARG A 382 -6.95 -29.68 43.84
C ARG A 382 -6.93 -31.08 43.25
N SER A 383 -8.11 -31.65 43.05
CA SER A 383 -8.27 -33.01 42.54
C SER A 383 -8.41 -33.02 41.01
N LEU A 384 -7.64 -33.86 40.32
CA LEU A 384 -7.78 -34.08 38.88
C LEU A 384 -8.98 -35.03 38.54
N SER A 385 -9.82 -35.34 39.53
CA SER A 385 -11.08 -36.04 39.32
C SER A 385 -12.30 -35.17 39.57
N ALA A 386 -12.14 -34.01 40.17
CA ALA A 386 -13.22 -33.08 40.45
C ALA A 386 -13.33 -32.03 39.31
N PRO A 387 -14.48 -31.94 38.62
CA PRO A 387 -14.60 -31.06 37.44
C PRO A 387 -14.28 -29.58 37.74
N THR A 388 -14.67 -29.06 38.90
CA THR A 388 -14.39 -27.68 39.32
C THR A 388 -12.88 -27.45 39.50
N ASP A 389 -12.16 -28.39 40.12
CA ASP A 389 -10.72 -28.28 40.32
C ASP A 389 -9.94 -28.39 39.03
N ILE A 390 -10.36 -29.31 38.14
CA ILE A 390 -9.83 -29.43 36.77
C ILE A 390 -9.96 -28.11 36.04
N ALA A 391 -11.15 -27.46 36.09
CA ALA A 391 -11.38 -26.18 35.42
C ALA A 391 -10.49 -25.08 36.00
N GLN A 392 -10.31 -25.01 37.32
CA GLN A 392 -9.44 -24.02 37.96
C GLN A 392 -7.97 -24.19 37.56
N LEU A 393 -7.47 -25.42 37.57
CA LEU A 393 -6.09 -25.72 37.13
C LEU A 393 -5.87 -25.39 35.69
N TYR A 394 -6.83 -25.69 34.80
CA TYR A 394 -6.77 -25.34 33.38
C TYR A 394 -6.71 -23.83 33.16
N VAL A 395 -7.64 -23.08 33.76
CA VAL A 395 -7.69 -21.63 33.59
C VAL A 395 -6.45 -20.96 34.19
N ALA A 396 -5.91 -21.45 35.29
CA ALA A 396 -4.68 -20.94 35.90
C ALA A 396 -3.45 -21.23 35.03
N LEU A 397 -3.39 -22.40 34.40
CA LEU A 397 -2.31 -22.76 33.46
C LEU A 397 -2.34 -21.88 32.23
N GLU A 398 -3.52 -21.66 31.64
CA GLU A 398 -3.71 -20.72 30.52
C GLU A 398 -3.35 -19.27 30.91
N ALA A 399 -3.74 -18.83 32.11
CA ALA A 399 -3.38 -17.52 32.62
C ALA A 399 -1.86 -17.34 32.77
N LEU A 400 -1.15 -18.39 33.21
CA LEU A 400 0.31 -18.37 33.32
C LEU A 400 0.97 -18.29 31.94
N ARG A 401 0.50 -19.08 30.97
CA ARG A 401 0.97 -19.06 29.58
C ARG A 401 0.86 -17.69 28.97
N LEU A 402 -0.31 -17.05 29.08
CA LEU A 402 -0.58 -15.74 28.51
C LEU A 402 0.18 -14.58 29.20
N ASN A 403 0.51 -14.71 30.49
CA ASN A 403 1.25 -13.69 31.25
C ASN A 403 2.77 -13.84 31.11
N GLY A 404 3.28 -15.06 30.93
CA GLY A 404 4.71 -15.32 30.70
C GLY A 404 5.22 -14.66 29.41
N ASP A 405 4.35 -14.57 28.42
CA ASP A 405 4.62 -13.96 27.13
C ASP A 405 4.67 -12.41 27.14
N GLN A 406 4.26 -11.76 28.24
CA GLN A 406 4.23 -10.28 28.32
C GLN A 406 5.47 -9.69 29.03
N THR A 407 6.37 -10.53 29.55
CA THR A 407 7.52 -10.10 30.36
C THR A 407 8.85 -10.14 29.57
N THR A 408 8.82 -10.50 28.28
CA THR A 408 9.98 -10.50 27.39
C THR A 408 9.78 -9.46 26.29
#